data_23a06672a2f5148907cb24cbabcc6bd5
#
_entry.id   23a06672a2f5148907cb24cbabcc6bd5
#
_cell.length_a   1.000
_cell.length_b   1.000
_cell.length_c   1.000
_cell.angle_alpha   90.00
_cell.angle_beta   90.00
_cell.angle_gamma   90.00
#
_symmetry.space_group_name_H-M   'P 1'
#
loop_
_entity.id
_entity.type
_entity.pdbx_description
1 polymer ?
#
loop_
_entity_poly.entity_id
_entity_poly.type
_entity_poly.pdbx_seq_one_letter_code
_entity_poly.pdbx_strand_id
1 'polypeptide(L)'
;QGHDFVFHLSANADVRGGITNTRIDLEQNTIGTWNVLEAMRLNNVKGIAFSSTSAMYGEPTVYPTPEDYCPIQTSMYGASKLAGEAMIQAFCEGFGIKSWIFRFVSLIGERYTHGVIFDFVKKLNKNPKELEILGDGEQKKSYLYINDCVNAMVFAIENADEKVNIFNLGNVEYMNVKEV
;
A
#
# COMPACT_ATOMS: atom_id res chain seq x y z
N GLN A 1 3.38 -25.66 2.00
CA GLN A 1 2.57 -26.77 1.48
C GLN A 1 1.20 -26.74 2.15
N GLY A 2 0.13 -27.02 1.37
CA GLY A 2 -1.24 -27.10 1.88
C GLY A 2 -1.91 -25.73 2.15
N HIS A 3 -1.47 -24.67 1.47
CA HIS A 3 -2.14 -23.36 1.46
C HIS A 3 -2.74 -23.13 0.08
N ASP A 4 -3.93 -22.52 0.05
CA ASP A 4 -4.65 -22.25 -1.19
C ASP A 4 -4.58 -20.78 -1.59
N PHE A 5 -4.26 -19.90 -0.61
CA PHE A 5 -4.29 -18.45 -0.75
C PHE A 5 -3.19 -17.79 0.08
N VAL A 6 -2.66 -16.66 -0.42
CA VAL A 6 -1.64 -15.86 0.26
C VAL A 6 -2.15 -14.42 0.45
N PHE A 7 -2.10 -13.94 1.70
CA PHE A 7 -2.16 -12.51 2.00
C PHE A 7 -0.74 -11.98 2.12
N HIS A 8 -0.24 -11.35 1.07
CA HIS A 8 1.11 -10.76 1.06
C HIS A 8 1.06 -9.31 1.53
N LEU A 9 1.14 -9.15 2.86
CA LEU A 9 1.07 -7.84 3.54
C LEU A 9 2.43 -7.37 4.06
N SER A 10 3.46 -8.21 3.95
CA SER A 10 4.81 -7.89 4.43
C SER A 10 5.54 -6.95 3.48
N ALA A 11 6.10 -5.88 4.01
CA ALA A 11 6.93 -4.93 3.27
C ALA A 11 7.74 -4.06 4.22
N ASN A 12 8.83 -3.44 3.73
CA ASN A 12 9.29 -2.20 4.32
C ASN A 12 8.25 -1.12 3.98
N ALA A 13 7.69 -0.45 4.98
CA ALA A 13 6.68 0.59 4.82
C ALA A 13 7.23 2.01 5.11
N ASP A 14 8.51 2.14 5.44
CA ASP A 14 9.17 3.43 5.68
C ASP A 14 9.56 4.09 4.37
N VAL A 15 8.67 4.95 3.86
CA VAL A 15 8.88 5.70 2.62
C VAL A 15 10.15 6.56 2.65
N ARG A 16 10.54 7.07 3.83
CA ARG A 16 11.73 7.94 3.99
C ARG A 16 13.03 7.14 4.04
N GLY A 17 12.97 5.90 4.51
CA GLY A 17 14.14 5.01 4.61
C GLY A 17 14.83 4.77 3.27
N GLY A 18 14.08 4.78 2.17
CA GLY A 18 14.61 4.64 0.82
C GLY A 18 15.59 5.74 0.36
N ILE A 19 15.59 6.91 1.02
CA ILE A 19 16.54 7.99 0.73
C ILE A 19 17.94 7.67 1.31
N THR A 20 17.96 7.04 2.48
CA THR A 20 19.22 6.70 3.18
C THR A 20 19.73 5.31 2.84
N ASN A 21 18.83 4.37 2.51
CA ASN A 21 19.16 3.02 2.11
C ASN A 21 18.29 2.60 0.92
N THR A 22 18.74 2.85 -0.29
CA THR A 22 18.02 2.55 -1.53
C THR A 22 17.79 1.05 -1.77
N ARG A 23 18.56 0.17 -1.10
CA ARG A 23 18.43 -1.30 -1.25
C ARG A 23 17.29 -1.89 -0.43
N ILE A 24 16.87 -1.23 0.65
CA ILE A 24 15.89 -1.82 1.57
C ILE A 24 14.55 -2.13 0.87
N ASP A 25 14.05 -1.19 0.06
CA ASP A 25 12.81 -1.37 -0.69
C ASP A 25 12.96 -2.39 -1.82
N LEU A 26 14.12 -2.40 -2.49
CA LEU A 26 14.42 -3.41 -3.50
C LEU A 26 14.41 -4.82 -2.90
N GLU A 27 15.13 -5.02 -1.80
CA GLU A 27 15.29 -6.34 -1.19
C GLU A 27 14.02 -6.82 -0.49
N GLN A 28 13.40 -5.97 0.32
CA GLN A 28 12.26 -6.38 1.14
C GLN A 28 10.94 -6.35 0.37
N ASN A 29 10.74 -5.39 -0.52
CA ASN A 29 9.48 -5.26 -1.23
C ASN A 29 9.52 -5.97 -2.59
N THR A 30 10.50 -5.68 -3.45
CA THR A 30 10.54 -6.23 -4.81
C THR A 30 11.00 -7.69 -4.81
N ILE A 31 12.18 -7.98 -4.27
CA ILE A 31 12.71 -9.35 -4.20
C ILE A 31 11.87 -10.20 -3.24
N GLY A 32 11.41 -9.62 -2.13
CA GLY A 32 10.49 -10.27 -1.19
C GLY A 32 9.21 -10.73 -1.87
N THR A 33 8.59 -9.87 -2.68
CA THR A 33 7.38 -10.23 -3.46
C THR A 33 7.68 -11.32 -4.48
N TRP A 34 8.81 -11.23 -5.20
CA TRP A 34 9.21 -12.30 -6.13
C TRP A 34 9.39 -13.65 -5.41
N ASN A 35 10.03 -13.67 -4.24
CA ASN A 35 10.20 -14.90 -3.46
C ASN A 35 8.85 -15.52 -3.06
N VAL A 36 7.87 -14.70 -2.69
CA VAL A 36 6.51 -15.17 -2.37
C VAL A 36 5.85 -15.77 -3.61
N LEU A 37 5.90 -15.08 -4.74
CA LEU A 37 5.33 -15.53 -6.00
C LEU A 37 5.95 -16.84 -6.49
N GLU A 38 7.27 -16.98 -6.39
CA GLU A 38 7.99 -18.20 -6.75
C GLU A 38 7.63 -19.37 -5.81
N ALA A 39 7.51 -19.11 -4.51
CA ALA A 39 7.02 -20.10 -3.56
C ALA A 39 5.59 -20.55 -3.87
N MET A 40 4.70 -19.61 -4.26
CA MET A 40 3.34 -19.92 -4.69
C MET A 40 3.33 -20.81 -5.94
N ARG A 41 4.12 -20.46 -6.95
CA ARG A 41 4.26 -21.23 -8.19
C ARG A 41 4.72 -22.67 -7.91
N LEU A 42 5.76 -22.83 -7.10
CA LEU A 42 6.34 -24.13 -6.76
C LEU A 42 5.39 -25.02 -5.92
N ASN A 43 4.49 -24.41 -5.15
CA ASN A 43 3.52 -25.12 -4.31
C ASN A 43 2.10 -25.11 -4.88
N ASN A 44 1.91 -24.65 -6.13
CA ASN A 44 0.62 -24.59 -6.82
C ASN A 44 -0.46 -23.77 -6.09
N VAL A 45 -0.08 -22.72 -5.37
CA VAL A 45 -1.00 -21.77 -4.73
C VAL A 45 -1.53 -20.80 -5.78
N LYS A 46 -2.86 -20.61 -5.86
CA LYS A 46 -3.52 -19.93 -6.99
C LYS A 46 -4.12 -18.57 -6.67
N GLY A 47 -4.13 -18.15 -5.42
CA GLY A 47 -4.71 -16.87 -5.02
C GLY A 47 -3.73 -16.00 -4.23
N ILE A 48 -3.66 -14.69 -4.56
CA ILE A 48 -2.87 -13.72 -3.81
C ILE A 48 -3.61 -12.40 -3.60
N ALA A 49 -3.71 -11.95 -2.35
CA ALA A 49 -4.05 -10.59 -2.00
C ALA A 49 -2.76 -9.81 -1.67
N PHE A 50 -2.53 -8.68 -2.33
CA PHE A 50 -1.31 -7.91 -2.20
C PHE A 50 -1.59 -6.50 -1.68
N SER A 51 -0.87 -6.12 -0.62
CA SER A 51 -0.86 -4.74 -0.12
C SER A 51 0.02 -3.86 -0.98
N SER A 52 -0.57 -3.14 -1.92
CA SER A 52 0.05 -2.06 -2.66
C SER A 52 -0.18 -0.71 -1.96
N THR A 53 0.04 0.38 -2.64
CA THR A 53 0.01 1.73 -2.04
C THR A 53 -0.41 2.78 -3.06
N SER A 54 -1.13 3.80 -2.61
CA SER A 54 -1.39 5.00 -3.41
C SER A 54 -0.12 5.83 -3.68
N ALA A 55 0.95 5.63 -2.89
CA ALA A 55 2.25 6.30 -3.13
C ALA A 55 2.87 5.95 -4.49
N MET A 56 2.44 4.88 -5.14
CA MET A 56 2.87 4.53 -6.50
C MET A 56 2.39 5.51 -7.57
N TYR A 57 1.36 6.31 -7.28
CA TYR A 57 0.88 7.34 -8.22
C TYR A 57 1.76 8.60 -8.23
N GLY A 58 2.65 8.75 -7.24
CA GLY A 58 3.45 9.96 -7.04
C GLY A 58 2.58 11.15 -6.64
N GLU A 59 2.64 12.21 -7.44
CA GLU A 59 1.84 13.44 -7.25
C GLU A 59 0.74 13.49 -8.32
N PRO A 60 -0.41 12.81 -8.13
CA PRO A 60 -1.46 12.79 -9.13
C PRO A 60 -2.14 14.14 -9.26
N THR A 61 -2.60 14.45 -10.47
CA THR A 61 -3.31 15.71 -10.79
C THR A 61 -4.83 15.54 -10.83
N VAL A 62 -5.32 14.31 -10.72
CA VAL A 62 -6.75 13.96 -10.75
C VAL A 62 -7.14 13.33 -9.42
N TYR A 63 -8.22 13.84 -8.82
CA TYR A 63 -8.78 13.37 -7.54
C TYR A 63 -10.30 13.19 -7.64
N PRO A 64 -10.89 12.04 -7.24
CA PRO A 64 -10.19 10.81 -6.87
C PRO A 64 -9.32 10.27 -8.03
N THR A 65 -8.16 9.72 -7.69
CA THR A 65 -7.23 9.16 -8.69
C THR A 65 -7.77 7.79 -9.15
N PRO A 66 -8.02 7.57 -10.44
CA PRO A 66 -8.51 6.28 -10.92
C PRO A 66 -7.39 5.22 -10.96
N GLU A 67 -7.76 3.94 -10.99
CA GLU A 67 -6.81 2.82 -10.98
C GLU A 67 -5.95 2.75 -12.24
N ASP A 68 -6.42 3.27 -13.37
CA ASP A 68 -5.71 3.36 -14.65
C ASP A 68 -4.83 4.61 -14.80
N TYR A 69 -4.74 5.44 -13.75
CA TYR A 69 -3.85 6.60 -13.76
C TYR A 69 -2.39 6.17 -13.92
N CYS A 70 -1.68 6.80 -14.86
CA CYS A 70 -0.28 6.49 -15.16
C CYS A 70 0.62 6.81 -13.93
N PRO A 71 1.29 5.81 -13.35
CA PRO A 71 2.11 6.01 -12.16
C PRO A 71 3.42 6.73 -12.48
N ILE A 72 3.72 7.80 -11.74
CA ILE A 72 5.01 8.51 -11.81
C ILE A 72 5.69 8.40 -10.44
N GLN A 73 6.84 7.71 -10.39
CA GLN A 73 7.46 7.37 -9.13
C GLN A 73 8.20 8.56 -8.51
N THR A 74 7.87 8.87 -7.26
CA THR A 74 8.54 9.92 -6.45
C THR A 74 9.27 9.34 -5.24
N SER A 75 9.21 8.01 -5.04
CA SER A 75 9.89 7.32 -3.93
C SER A 75 10.33 5.90 -4.32
N MET A 76 11.40 5.41 -3.68
CA MET A 76 11.84 4.03 -3.83
C MET A 76 10.77 3.04 -3.36
N TYR A 77 10.06 3.38 -2.29
CA TYR A 77 8.93 2.61 -1.79
C TYR A 77 7.83 2.45 -2.85
N GLY A 78 7.35 3.56 -3.43
CA GLY A 78 6.33 3.53 -4.50
C GLY A 78 6.79 2.69 -5.69
N ALA A 79 8.04 2.91 -6.14
CA ALA A 79 8.65 2.14 -7.23
C ALA A 79 8.70 0.64 -6.93
N SER A 80 9.08 0.25 -5.71
CA SER A 80 9.16 -1.17 -5.31
C SER A 80 7.79 -1.85 -5.25
N LYS A 81 6.76 -1.13 -4.80
CA LYS A 81 5.38 -1.63 -4.79
C LYS A 81 4.81 -1.77 -6.20
N LEU A 82 5.06 -0.80 -7.08
CA LEU A 82 4.68 -0.89 -8.49
C LEU A 82 5.38 -2.07 -9.19
N ALA A 83 6.67 -2.29 -8.91
CA ALA A 83 7.39 -3.47 -9.41
C ALA A 83 6.74 -4.78 -8.91
N GLY A 84 6.30 -4.82 -7.66
CA GLY A 84 5.53 -5.95 -7.11
C GLY A 84 4.22 -6.19 -7.86
N GLU A 85 3.44 -5.14 -8.15
CA GLU A 85 2.21 -5.26 -8.96
C GLU A 85 2.50 -5.82 -10.35
N ALA A 86 3.54 -5.31 -11.02
CA ALA A 86 3.91 -5.76 -12.35
C ALA A 86 4.34 -7.26 -12.37
N MET A 87 5.11 -7.69 -11.37
CA MET A 87 5.48 -9.10 -11.22
C MET A 87 4.26 -9.98 -10.95
N ILE A 88 3.35 -9.55 -10.08
CA ILE A 88 2.10 -10.28 -9.79
C ILE A 88 1.29 -10.48 -11.08
N GLN A 89 1.10 -9.42 -11.88
CA GLN A 89 0.40 -9.51 -13.17
C GLN A 89 1.05 -10.51 -14.11
N ALA A 90 2.39 -10.49 -14.22
CA ALA A 90 3.15 -11.45 -15.04
C ALA A 90 2.99 -12.90 -14.55
N PHE A 91 2.98 -13.13 -13.24
CA PHE A 91 2.74 -14.46 -12.66
C PHE A 91 1.29 -14.91 -12.84
N CYS A 92 0.32 -14.01 -12.78
CA CYS A 92 -1.07 -14.31 -13.11
C CYS A 92 -1.20 -14.80 -14.54
N GLU A 93 -0.53 -14.13 -15.49
CA GLU A 93 -0.54 -14.52 -16.89
C GLU A 93 0.21 -15.84 -17.15
N GLY A 94 1.42 -15.96 -16.62
CA GLY A 94 2.30 -17.10 -16.90
C GLY A 94 1.95 -18.39 -16.16
N PHE A 95 1.34 -18.31 -14.97
CA PHE A 95 1.15 -19.47 -14.09
C PHE A 95 -0.29 -19.67 -13.59
N GLY A 96 -1.25 -18.88 -14.10
CA GLY A 96 -2.66 -19.00 -13.74
C GLY A 96 -2.91 -18.72 -12.26
N ILE A 97 -2.19 -17.76 -11.69
CA ILE A 97 -2.48 -17.17 -10.38
C ILE A 97 -3.56 -16.12 -10.57
N LYS A 98 -4.46 -15.98 -9.60
CA LYS A 98 -5.43 -14.91 -9.53
C LYS A 98 -5.03 -13.93 -8.44
N SER A 99 -5.15 -12.63 -8.71
CA SER A 99 -4.69 -11.61 -7.77
C SER A 99 -5.74 -10.55 -7.45
N TRP A 100 -5.66 -10.05 -6.21
CA TRP A 100 -6.35 -8.87 -5.70
C TRP A 100 -5.30 -7.91 -5.17
N ILE A 101 -5.09 -6.81 -5.87
CA ILE A 101 -4.09 -5.78 -5.59
C ILE A 101 -4.81 -4.59 -4.96
N PHE A 102 -4.43 -4.25 -3.73
CA PHE A 102 -5.06 -3.19 -2.97
C PHE A 102 -4.10 -2.02 -2.79
N ARG A 103 -4.38 -0.89 -3.42
CA ARG A 103 -3.60 0.35 -3.30
C ARG A 103 -4.13 1.16 -2.14
N PHE A 104 -3.50 1.00 -0.99
CA PHE A 104 -3.93 1.66 0.25
C PHE A 104 -3.57 3.14 0.27
N VAL A 105 -4.46 3.93 0.85
CA VAL A 105 -4.20 5.27 1.38
C VAL A 105 -3.62 5.18 2.80
N SER A 106 -3.63 6.27 3.57
CA SER A 106 -3.21 6.25 4.98
C SER A 106 -4.22 5.48 5.83
N LEU A 107 -3.84 4.30 6.31
CA LEU A 107 -4.67 3.48 7.20
C LEU A 107 -4.51 3.96 8.65
N ILE A 108 -5.61 4.03 9.38
CA ILE A 108 -5.65 4.39 10.80
C ILE A 108 -6.45 3.34 11.59
N GLY A 109 -6.11 3.13 12.84
CA GLY A 109 -6.81 2.18 13.72
C GLY A 109 -5.98 1.77 14.92
N GLU A 110 -6.43 0.74 15.60
CA GLU A 110 -5.72 0.17 16.76
C GLU A 110 -4.33 -0.33 16.36
N ARG A 111 -3.37 -0.20 17.26
CA ARG A 111 -1.97 -0.58 17.07
C ARG A 111 -1.23 0.25 15.99
N TYR A 112 -1.77 1.42 15.64
CA TYR A 112 -1.11 2.35 14.74
C TYR A 112 0.20 2.86 15.36
N THR A 113 1.34 2.67 14.70
CA THR A 113 2.68 2.91 15.25
C THR A 113 3.48 3.97 14.51
N HIS A 114 2.96 4.50 13.41
CA HIS A 114 3.65 5.48 12.56
C HIS A 114 2.64 6.31 11.75
N GLY A 115 3.11 7.38 11.12
CA GLY A 115 2.29 8.27 10.31
C GLY A 115 1.89 9.55 11.05
N VAL A 116 1.28 10.50 10.32
CA VAL A 116 1.09 11.88 10.79
C VAL A 116 0.29 11.96 12.09
N ILE A 117 -0.80 11.21 12.22
CA ILE A 117 -1.64 11.23 13.43
C ILE A 117 -0.87 10.71 14.64
N PHE A 118 -0.16 9.59 14.49
CA PHE A 118 0.67 9.03 15.55
C PHE A 118 1.77 10.01 15.97
N ASP A 119 2.46 10.61 14.99
CA ASP A 119 3.53 11.58 15.25
C ASP A 119 2.98 12.84 15.94
N PHE A 120 1.80 13.32 15.56
CA PHE A 120 1.15 14.46 16.20
C PHE A 120 0.78 14.18 17.65
N VAL A 121 0.13 13.05 17.93
CA VAL A 121 -0.17 12.63 19.31
C VAL A 121 1.11 12.53 20.14
N LYS A 122 2.17 11.93 19.59
CA LYS A 122 3.47 11.83 20.26
C LYS A 122 4.10 13.19 20.54
N LYS A 123 4.05 14.12 19.57
CA LYS A 123 4.57 15.50 19.73
C LYS A 123 3.79 16.27 20.77
N LEU A 124 2.45 16.24 20.71
CA LEU A 124 1.57 16.93 21.67
C LEU A 124 1.68 16.38 23.09
N ASN A 125 1.89 15.07 23.25
CA ASN A 125 2.19 14.50 24.57
C ASN A 125 3.52 15.00 25.15
N LYS A 126 4.48 15.35 24.30
CA LYS A 126 5.77 15.91 24.72
C LYS A 126 5.69 17.41 24.96
N ASN A 127 5.00 18.14 24.11
CA ASN A 127 4.77 19.60 24.21
C ASN A 127 3.34 19.92 23.78
N PRO A 128 2.40 20.10 24.73
CA PRO A 128 0.98 20.33 24.40
C PRO A 128 0.69 21.74 23.87
N LYS A 129 1.67 22.64 23.86
CA LYS A 129 1.50 24.04 23.42
C LYS A 129 1.88 24.30 21.99
N GLU A 130 2.68 23.41 21.39
CA GLU A 130 3.24 23.61 20.05
C GLU A 130 3.22 22.28 19.29
N LEU A 131 2.70 22.32 18.07
CA LEU A 131 2.74 21.20 17.14
C LEU A 131 3.52 21.59 15.90
N GLU A 132 4.75 21.05 15.77
CA GLU A 132 5.54 21.20 14.57
C GLU A 132 4.98 20.34 13.44
N ILE A 133 4.60 20.97 12.33
CA ILE A 133 4.15 20.33 11.10
C ILE A 133 5.31 20.36 10.10
N LEU A 134 5.61 19.21 9.48
CA LEU A 134 6.62 19.11 8.43
C LEU A 134 6.06 19.63 7.10
N GLY A 135 6.81 20.54 6.47
CA GLY A 135 6.37 21.23 5.25
C GLY A 135 5.36 22.34 5.54
N ASP A 136 4.57 22.71 4.55
CA ASP A 136 3.55 23.77 4.64
C ASP A 136 2.21 23.29 5.21
N GLY A 137 2.05 21.98 5.38
CA GLY A 137 0.82 21.35 5.89
C GLY A 137 -0.34 21.29 4.89
N GLU A 138 -0.14 21.72 3.64
CA GLU A 138 -1.16 21.69 2.56
C GLU A 138 -1.28 20.34 1.88
N GLN A 139 -0.43 19.37 2.22
CA GLN A 139 -0.48 18.03 1.67
C GLN A 139 -1.82 17.37 1.96
N LYS A 140 -2.52 16.98 0.91
CA LYS A 140 -3.80 16.29 0.98
C LYS A 140 -3.60 14.80 1.19
N LYS A 141 -4.33 14.23 2.14
CA LYS A 141 -4.32 12.78 2.43
C LYS A 141 -5.73 12.27 2.63
N SER A 142 -6.01 11.11 2.08
CA SER A 142 -7.17 10.32 2.42
C SER A 142 -6.81 9.36 3.54
N TYR A 143 -7.72 9.12 4.46
CA TYR A 143 -7.58 8.20 5.57
C TYR A 143 -8.68 7.16 5.53
N LEU A 144 -8.33 5.91 5.82
CA LEU A 144 -9.29 4.81 5.91
C LEU A 144 -9.10 4.07 7.24
N TYR A 145 -10.22 3.78 7.92
CA TYR A 145 -10.17 3.00 9.15
C TYR A 145 -9.84 1.54 8.86
N ILE A 146 -9.02 0.93 9.69
CA ILE A 146 -8.47 -0.41 9.43
C ILE A 146 -9.55 -1.49 9.27
N ASN A 147 -10.64 -1.44 10.04
CA ASN A 147 -11.71 -2.43 9.92
C ASN A 147 -12.47 -2.27 8.60
N ASP A 148 -12.69 -1.02 8.13
CA ASP A 148 -13.31 -0.77 6.84
C ASP A 148 -12.43 -1.26 5.70
N CYS A 149 -11.11 -1.05 5.82
CA CYS A 149 -10.13 -1.58 4.88
C CYS A 149 -10.19 -3.12 4.80
N VAL A 150 -10.15 -3.81 5.94
CA VAL A 150 -10.21 -5.28 5.99
C VAL A 150 -11.54 -5.80 5.42
N ASN A 151 -12.66 -5.18 5.78
CA ASN A 151 -13.97 -5.56 5.26
C ASN A 151 -14.05 -5.37 3.73
N ALA A 152 -13.51 -4.25 3.21
CA ALA A 152 -13.45 -4.00 1.77
C ALA A 152 -12.55 -5.02 1.04
N MET A 153 -11.41 -5.40 1.63
CA MET A 153 -10.55 -6.46 1.07
C MET A 153 -11.28 -7.79 0.97
N VAL A 154 -11.93 -8.23 2.06
CA VAL A 154 -12.69 -9.48 2.08
C VAL A 154 -13.82 -9.43 1.06
N PHE A 155 -14.59 -8.35 1.04
CA PHE A 155 -15.67 -8.17 0.08
C PHE A 155 -15.17 -8.25 -1.38
N ALA A 156 -14.05 -7.59 -1.69
CA ALA A 156 -13.47 -7.62 -3.03
C ALA A 156 -12.98 -9.03 -3.42
N ILE A 157 -12.36 -9.77 -2.49
CA ILE A 157 -11.90 -11.14 -2.72
C ILE A 157 -13.09 -12.08 -3.00
N GLU A 158 -14.21 -11.90 -2.32
CA GLU A 158 -15.40 -12.72 -2.47
C GLU A 158 -16.22 -12.40 -3.74
N ASN A 159 -16.14 -11.16 -4.25
CA ASN A 159 -17.04 -10.67 -5.31
C ASN A 159 -16.34 -10.33 -6.63
N ALA A 160 -15.02 -10.16 -6.66
CA ALA A 160 -14.29 -9.86 -7.89
C ALA A 160 -13.65 -11.12 -8.46
N ASP A 161 -13.89 -11.39 -9.75
CA ASP A 161 -13.53 -12.67 -10.38
C ASP A 161 -12.59 -12.55 -11.58
N GLU A 162 -12.02 -11.37 -11.84
CA GLU A 162 -11.04 -11.20 -12.89
C GLU A 162 -9.70 -11.87 -12.54
N LYS A 163 -8.88 -12.16 -13.53
CA LYS A 163 -7.52 -12.71 -13.33
C LYS A 163 -6.65 -11.79 -12.48
N VAL A 164 -6.77 -10.49 -12.74
CA VAL A 164 -6.08 -9.42 -12.00
C VAL A 164 -7.11 -8.38 -11.60
N ASN A 165 -7.32 -8.23 -10.31
CA ASN A 165 -8.24 -7.26 -9.73
C ASN A 165 -7.43 -6.17 -9.03
N ILE A 166 -7.63 -4.91 -9.39
CA ILE A 166 -6.92 -3.77 -8.81
C ILE A 166 -7.93 -2.80 -8.22
N PHE A 167 -7.70 -2.38 -6.97
CA PHE A 167 -8.58 -1.48 -6.24
C PHE A 167 -7.80 -0.42 -5.49
N ASN A 168 -8.22 0.82 -5.62
CA ASN A 168 -7.85 1.86 -4.67
C ASN A 168 -8.70 1.71 -3.41
N LEU A 169 -8.07 1.48 -2.26
CA LEU A 169 -8.76 1.44 -0.98
C LEU A 169 -8.49 2.73 -0.19
N GLY A 170 -9.46 3.63 -0.25
CA GLY A 170 -9.41 4.93 0.40
C GLY A 170 -10.80 5.52 0.56
N ASN A 171 -10.88 6.66 1.25
CA ASN A 171 -12.08 7.47 1.28
C ASN A 171 -12.02 8.47 0.10
N VAL A 172 -13.19 8.83 -0.45
CA VAL A 172 -13.31 9.93 -1.44
C VAL A 172 -13.01 11.30 -0.82
N GLU A 173 -13.16 11.42 0.49
CA GLU A 173 -12.77 12.61 1.24
C GLU A 173 -11.27 12.62 1.51
N TYR A 174 -10.70 13.81 1.51
CA TYR A 174 -9.31 14.04 1.88
C TYR A 174 -9.22 15.25 2.83
N MET A 175 -8.17 15.26 3.64
CA MET A 175 -7.88 16.35 4.59
C MET A 175 -6.47 16.87 4.33
N ASN A 176 -6.28 18.17 4.55
CA ASN A 176 -4.93 18.72 4.65
C ASN A 176 -4.30 18.30 5.98
N VAL A 177 -2.99 18.23 6.03
CA VAL A 177 -2.27 17.91 7.28
C VAL A 177 -2.58 18.94 8.39
N LYS A 178 -2.91 20.19 8.04
CA LYS A 178 -3.35 21.23 8.98
C LYS A 178 -4.74 20.97 9.58
N GLU A 179 -5.58 20.19 8.92
CA GLU A 179 -6.95 19.85 9.34
C GLU A 179 -7.01 18.60 10.21
N VAL A 180 -5.93 17.84 10.27
CA VAL A 180 -5.76 16.67 11.10
C VAL A 180 -5.50 17.05 12.55
#